data_18bd97655ea7b7739f601861174bb20f
#
_entry.id   18bd97655ea7b7739f601861174bb20f
#
_cell.length_a   1.000
_cell.length_b   1.000
_cell.length_c   1.000
_cell.angle_alpha   90.00
_cell.angle_beta   90.00
_cell.angle_gamma   90.00
#
_symmetry.space_group_name_H-M   'P 1'
#
loop_
_entity.id
_entity.type
_entity.pdbx_description
1 polymer ?
#
loop_
_entity_poly.entity_id
_entity_poly.type
_entity_poly.pdbx_seq_one_letter_code
_entity_poly.pdbx_strand_id
1 'polypeptide(L)' 'MEFVFVSFKEDRTVLADGKKLGQTNQTLLIIKGHHSFTLAGQQNYHPKKVDAIIQETSALGPYIIEFN' A
#
# COMPACT_ATOMS: atom_id res chain seq x y z
N MET A 1 9.08 4.65 -11.56
CA MET A 1 8.48 4.22 -10.27
C MET A 1 7.19 4.94 -10.03
N GLU A 2 6.24 4.25 -9.45
CA GLU A 2 4.97 4.84 -9.07
C GLU A 2 4.94 5.12 -7.58
N PHE A 3 3.93 5.89 -7.16
CA PHE A 3 3.80 6.32 -5.78
C PHE A 3 2.49 5.79 -5.21
N VAL A 4 2.55 5.23 -3.99
CA VAL A 4 1.39 4.72 -3.30
C VAL A 4 1.45 5.16 -1.84
N PHE A 5 0.29 5.48 -1.28
CA PHE A 5 0.16 5.84 0.13
C PHE A 5 -0.86 4.91 0.75
N VAL A 6 -0.42 4.12 1.73
CA VAL A 6 -1.30 3.16 2.41
C VAL A 6 -1.65 3.73 3.78
N SER A 7 -2.93 4.02 3.96
CA SER A 7 -3.45 4.62 5.19
C SER A 7 -3.95 3.54 6.15
N PHE A 8 -3.56 3.65 7.41
CA PHE A 8 -4.05 2.78 8.47
C PHE A 8 -3.98 3.55 9.80
N LYS A 9 -4.71 3.08 10.81
CA LYS A 9 -4.80 3.76 12.11
C LYS A 9 -3.51 3.71 12.91
N GLU A 10 -2.58 2.84 12.55
CA GLU A 10 -1.28 2.72 13.22
C GLU A 10 -0.20 2.43 12.19
N ASP A 11 1.05 2.57 12.58
CA ASP A 11 2.16 2.23 11.70
C ASP A 11 2.27 0.73 11.60
N ARG A 12 2.28 0.23 10.38
CA ARG A 12 2.32 -1.20 10.10
C ARG A 12 3.13 -1.42 8.82
N THR A 13 3.82 -2.54 8.74
CA THR A 13 4.53 -2.90 7.51
C THR A 13 3.56 -3.24 6.41
N VAL A 14 3.73 -2.61 5.25
CA VAL A 14 2.92 -2.86 4.05
C VAL A 14 3.60 -3.93 3.22
N LEU A 15 2.84 -4.92 2.81
CA LEU A 15 3.30 -5.95 1.89
C LEU A 15 2.67 -5.72 0.53
N ALA A 16 3.49 -5.76 -0.51
CA ALA A 16 3.03 -5.73 -1.90
C ALA A 16 3.39 -7.07 -2.52
N ASP A 17 2.38 -7.81 -2.97
CA ASP A 17 2.56 -9.15 -3.53
C ASP A 17 3.29 -10.08 -2.56
N GLY A 18 3.02 -9.92 -1.26
CA GLY A 18 3.61 -10.74 -0.22
C GLY A 18 5.01 -10.33 0.21
N LYS A 19 5.55 -9.25 -0.36
CA LYS A 19 6.90 -8.77 -0.03
C LYS A 19 6.85 -7.42 0.65
N LYS A 20 7.75 -7.20 1.61
CA LYS A 20 7.82 -5.92 2.32
C LYS A 20 8.05 -4.77 1.35
N LEU A 21 7.19 -3.77 1.42
CA LEU A 21 7.29 -2.54 0.62
C LEU A 21 7.77 -1.37 1.47
N GLY A 22 7.19 -1.20 2.66
CA GLY A 22 7.50 -0.10 3.54
C GLY A 22 6.51 -0.03 4.69
N GLN A 23 6.22 1.17 5.15
CA GLN A 23 5.32 1.40 6.28
C GLN A 23 4.06 2.12 5.83
N THR A 24 2.97 1.92 6.58
CA THR A 24 1.74 2.69 6.39
C THR A 24 1.98 4.16 6.71
N ASN A 25 1.09 5.01 6.20
CA ASN A 25 1.07 6.46 6.48
C ASN A 25 2.32 7.18 5.98
N GLN A 26 2.94 6.62 4.94
CA GLN A 26 4.08 7.23 4.25
C GLN A 26 3.89 7.01 2.75
N THR A 27 4.48 7.89 1.95
CA THR A 27 4.50 7.71 0.50
C THR A 27 5.55 6.67 0.15
N LEU A 28 5.14 5.63 -0.55
CA LEU A 28 5.99 4.50 -0.91
C LEU A 28 6.18 4.43 -2.41
N LEU A 29 7.32 3.89 -2.83
CA LEU A 29 7.64 3.70 -4.24
C LEU A 29 7.41 2.24 -4.62
N ILE A 30 6.83 2.05 -5.81
CA ILE A 30 6.56 0.71 -6.31
C ILE A 30 6.65 0.72 -7.84
N ILE A 31 6.99 -0.41 -8.41
CA ILE A 31 7.03 -0.54 -9.86
C ILE A 31 5.60 -0.48 -10.42
N LYS A 32 5.44 0.15 -11.58
CA LYS A 32 4.15 0.22 -12.26
C LYS A 32 3.56 -1.17 -12.50
N GLY A 33 2.25 -1.30 -12.33
CA GLY A 33 1.55 -2.53 -12.66
C GLY A 33 0.52 -2.92 -11.61
N HIS A 34 0.01 -4.15 -11.73
CA HIS A 34 -0.97 -4.71 -10.81
C HIS A 34 -0.26 -5.26 -9.58
N HIS A 35 -0.76 -4.88 -8.40
CA HIS A 35 -0.21 -5.34 -7.13
C HIS A 35 -1.32 -5.65 -6.14
N SER A 36 -1.05 -6.59 -5.24
CA SER A 36 -1.92 -6.91 -4.11
C SER A 36 -1.28 -6.39 -2.84
N PHE A 37 -2.02 -5.58 -2.09
CA PHE A 37 -1.51 -4.95 -0.88
C PHE A 37 -2.14 -5.56 0.35
N THR A 38 -1.31 -5.87 1.34
CA THR A 38 -1.72 -6.37 2.64
C THR A 38 -0.85 -5.72 3.71
N LEU A 39 -1.20 -5.96 4.97
CA LEU A 39 -0.39 -5.51 6.10
C LEU A 39 0.20 -6.73 6.81
N ALA A 40 1.44 -6.61 7.26
CA ALA A 40 2.09 -7.66 8.00
C ALA A 40 1.53 -7.74 9.42
N GLY A 41 1.66 -8.91 10.03
CA GLY A 41 1.26 -9.10 11.41
C GLY A 41 -0.18 -9.53 11.57
N GLN A 42 -0.83 -9.09 12.65
CA GLN A 42 -2.17 -9.51 13.01
C GLN A 42 -3.20 -9.01 11.99
N GLN A 43 -4.14 -9.88 11.63
CA GLN A 43 -5.21 -9.52 10.69
C GLN A 43 -6.36 -8.81 11.40
N ASN A 44 -6.08 -7.63 11.91
CA ASN A 44 -7.08 -6.78 12.58
C ASN A 44 -7.44 -5.58 11.71
N TYR A 45 -7.52 -5.79 10.41
CA TYR A 45 -7.78 -4.71 9.45
C TYR A 45 -8.74 -5.17 8.35
N HIS A 46 -9.38 -4.21 7.70
CA HIS A 46 -10.28 -4.41 6.58
C HIS A 46 -9.90 -3.47 5.43
N PRO A 47 -10.06 -3.90 4.19
CA PRO A 47 -10.32 -5.27 3.75
C PRO A 47 -9.09 -6.15 3.98
N LYS A 48 -9.21 -7.46 3.73
CA LYS A 48 -8.09 -8.39 3.94
C LYS A 48 -6.95 -8.13 2.98
N LYS A 49 -7.27 -7.65 1.78
CA LYS A 49 -6.26 -7.21 0.81
C LYS A 49 -6.90 -6.24 -0.17
N VAL A 50 -6.07 -5.47 -0.84
CA VAL A 50 -6.49 -4.55 -1.89
C VAL A 50 -5.69 -4.86 -3.14
N ASP A 51 -6.38 -5.20 -4.23
CA ASP A 51 -5.78 -5.38 -5.54
C ASP A 51 -5.95 -4.08 -6.31
N ALA A 52 -4.88 -3.56 -6.88
CA ALA A 52 -4.93 -2.30 -7.60
C ALA A 52 -3.92 -2.26 -8.73
N ILE A 53 -4.26 -1.51 -9.77
CA ILE A 53 -3.32 -1.21 -10.85
C ILE A 53 -2.73 0.15 -10.53
N ILE A 54 -1.42 0.18 -10.30
CA ILE A 54 -0.72 1.40 -9.92
C ILE A 54 -0.04 1.99 -11.15
N GLN A 55 -0.54 3.14 -11.58
CA GLN A 55 0.00 3.83 -12.77
C GLN A 55 -0.40 5.30 -12.73
N GLU A 56 0.35 6.12 -13.46
CA GLU A 56 0.06 7.54 -13.63
C GLU A 56 -0.02 8.28 -12.30
N THR A 57 0.85 7.92 -11.36
CA THR A 57 0.92 8.53 -10.04
C THR A 57 2.07 9.53 -9.97
N SER A 58 2.09 10.34 -8.92
CA SER A 58 3.18 11.28 -8.66
C SER A 58 3.36 11.41 -7.16
N ALA A 59 4.48 12.06 -6.75
CA ALA A 59 4.75 12.28 -5.34
C ALA A 59 3.65 13.09 -4.66
N LEU A 60 3.03 14.03 -5.38
CA LEU A 60 1.95 14.85 -4.85
C LEU A 60 0.58 14.23 -5.07
N GLY A 61 0.50 13.20 -5.91
CA GLY A 61 -0.75 12.50 -6.20
C GLY A 61 -0.54 11.01 -6.19
N PRO A 62 -0.18 10.41 -5.03
CA PRO A 62 -0.01 8.98 -4.96
C PRO A 62 -1.35 8.25 -5.04
N TYR A 63 -1.30 6.97 -5.39
CA TYR A 63 -2.48 6.12 -5.30
C TYR A 63 -2.76 5.85 -3.83
N ILE A 64 -3.97 6.17 -3.37
CA ILE A 64 -4.33 6.04 -1.96
C ILE A 64 -5.02 4.70 -1.72
N ILE A 65 -4.50 3.94 -0.76
CA ILE A 65 -5.10 2.69 -0.31
C ILE A 65 -5.43 2.86 1.17
N GLU A 66 -6.68 2.56 1.54
CA GLU A 66 -7.12 2.71 2.92
C GLU A 66 -7.46 1.36 3.54
N PHE A 67 -6.82 1.05 4.65
CA PHE A 67 -7.21 -0.06 5.52
C PHE A 67 -7.85 0.52 6.80
N ASN A 68 -8.83 -0.20 7.30
CA ASN A 68 -9.54 0.21 8.52
C ASN A 68 -9.36 -0.80 9.64
#